data_e721c9748930287feb5a5cd649862c3d
#
_entry.id   e721c9748930287feb5a5cd649862c3d
#
_cell.length_a   1.000
_cell.length_b   1.000
_cell.length_c   1.000
_cell.angle_alpha   90.00
_cell.angle_beta   90.00
_cell.angle_gamma   90.00
#
_symmetry.space_group_name_H-M   'P 1'
#
loop_
_entity.id
_entity.type
_entity.pdbx_description
1 polymer ?
#
loop_
_entity_poly.entity_id
_entity_poly.type
_entity_poly.pdbx_seq_one_letter_code
_entity_poly.pdbx_strand_id
1 'polypeptide(L)'
;MAHLSIEDVEKRLSAVTCAVCKKNRFGIDRRTLQADGECRGVCLQCRYNFPVYTDMEFYLRTQPDVQYRLKEISCPHCRHRGVRLDFRATLSVREAVYFVTCSACNAEFPERSSLEAFE
;
A
#
# COMPACT_ATOMS: atom_id res chain seq x y z
N MET A 1 5.16 -1.83 -14.65
CA MET A 1 3.69 -1.96 -14.60
C MET A 1 3.18 -1.55 -13.23
N ALA A 2 2.14 -0.77 -13.24
CA ALA A 2 1.58 -0.23 -12.00
C ALA A 2 0.48 -1.10 -11.38
N HIS A 3 0.10 -2.18 -12.04
CA HIS A 3 -1.03 -3.02 -11.64
C HIS A 3 -0.56 -4.38 -11.10
N LEU A 4 -0.98 -4.72 -9.89
CA LEU A 4 -0.65 -5.99 -9.26
C LEU A 4 -1.81 -6.98 -9.38
N SER A 5 -1.48 -8.28 -9.45
CA SER A 5 -2.50 -9.32 -9.41
C SER A 5 -3.05 -9.46 -7.98
N ILE A 6 -4.22 -10.08 -7.87
CA ILE A 6 -4.83 -10.32 -6.54
C ILE A 6 -3.93 -11.20 -5.68
N GLU A 7 -3.31 -12.21 -6.28
CA GLU A 7 -2.39 -13.10 -5.56
C GLU A 7 -1.18 -12.35 -5.00
N ASP A 8 -0.64 -11.41 -5.77
CA ASP A 8 0.47 -10.56 -5.31
C ASP A 8 0.03 -9.67 -4.17
N VAL A 9 -1.17 -9.11 -4.25
CA VAL A 9 -1.73 -8.26 -3.20
C VAL A 9 -1.90 -9.06 -1.90
N GLU A 10 -2.47 -10.25 -1.99
CA GLU A 10 -2.67 -11.11 -0.81
C GLU A 10 -1.33 -11.47 -0.16
N LYS A 11 -0.32 -11.75 -0.98
CA LYS A 11 1.02 -12.05 -0.49
C LYS A 11 1.62 -10.85 0.25
N ARG A 12 1.46 -9.65 -0.29
CA ARG A 12 1.98 -8.44 0.34
C ARG A 12 1.23 -8.13 1.64
N LEU A 13 -0.06 -8.39 1.68
CA LEU A 13 -0.85 -8.19 2.90
C LEU A 13 -0.40 -9.09 4.04
N SER A 14 0.24 -10.20 3.75
CA SER A 14 0.75 -11.08 4.81
C SER A 14 1.85 -10.42 5.66
N ALA A 15 2.47 -9.37 5.15
CA ALA A 15 3.48 -8.60 5.89
C ALA A 15 2.89 -7.43 6.67
N VAL A 16 1.57 -7.24 6.61
CA VAL A 16 0.86 -6.13 7.24
C VAL A 16 0.10 -6.64 8.46
N THR A 17 0.10 -5.86 9.54
CA THR A 17 -0.62 -6.19 10.77
C THR A 17 -1.89 -5.36 10.86
N CYS A 18 -3.01 -6.00 11.19
CA CYS A 18 -4.28 -5.30 11.37
C CYS A 18 -4.20 -4.29 12.51
N ALA A 19 -4.64 -3.06 12.27
CA ALA A 19 -4.61 -1.99 13.26
C ALA A 19 -5.61 -2.23 14.40
N VAL A 20 -6.62 -3.04 14.15
CA VAL A 20 -7.69 -3.30 15.13
C VAL A 20 -7.38 -4.49 16.03
N CYS A 21 -7.11 -5.66 15.45
CA CYS A 21 -6.95 -6.90 16.23
C CYS A 21 -5.49 -7.37 16.33
N LYS A 22 -4.57 -6.70 15.65
CA LYS A 22 -3.13 -7.03 15.66
C LYS A 22 -2.76 -8.36 15.01
N LYS A 23 -3.68 -8.96 14.26
CA LYS A 23 -3.40 -10.16 13.48
C LYS A 23 -3.04 -9.77 12.03
N ASN A 24 -2.45 -10.70 11.30
CA ASN A 24 -2.04 -10.45 9.91
C ASN A 24 -2.73 -11.40 8.93
N ARG A 25 -3.98 -11.73 9.19
CA ARG A 25 -4.78 -12.61 8.33
C ARG A 25 -5.75 -11.76 7.52
N PHE A 26 -5.42 -11.57 6.24
CA PHE A 26 -6.23 -10.73 5.37
C PHE A 26 -6.71 -11.50 4.14
N GLY A 27 -7.86 -11.08 3.63
CA GLY A 27 -8.36 -11.53 2.35
C GLY A 27 -8.78 -10.34 1.51
N ILE A 28 -8.97 -10.57 0.22
CA ILE A 28 -9.44 -9.54 -0.71
C ILE A 28 -10.86 -9.91 -1.14
N ASP A 29 -11.77 -8.95 -1.04
CA ASP A 29 -13.10 -9.13 -1.59
C ASP A 29 -13.04 -8.82 -3.09
N ARG A 30 -12.90 -9.87 -3.90
CA ARG A 30 -12.72 -9.75 -5.34
C ARG A 30 -13.91 -9.13 -6.05
N ARG A 31 -15.09 -9.15 -5.42
CA ARG A 31 -16.29 -8.56 -5.98
C ARG A 31 -16.24 -7.03 -5.99
N THR A 32 -15.34 -6.46 -5.19
CA THR A 32 -15.19 -5.00 -5.10
C THR A 32 -14.11 -4.44 -6.03
N LEU A 33 -13.41 -5.31 -6.77
CA LEU A 33 -12.33 -4.88 -7.64
C LEU A 33 -12.84 -3.97 -8.75
N GLN A 34 -12.29 -2.76 -8.79
CA GLN A 34 -12.65 -1.73 -9.76
C GLN A 34 -11.67 -1.73 -10.94
N ALA A 35 -12.09 -1.13 -12.05
CA ALA A 35 -11.22 -0.98 -13.22
C ALA A 35 -9.99 -0.14 -12.93
N ASP A 36 -10.06 0.75 -11.94
CA ASP A 36 -8.94 1.59 -11.51
C ASP A 36 -7.98 0.90 -10.53
N GLY A 37 -8.23 -0.37 -10.23
CA GLY A 37 -7.39 -1.15 -9.33
C GLY A 37 -7.71 -1.01 -7.85
N GLU A 38 -8.79 -0.32 -7.50
CA GLU A 38 -9.24 -0.25 -6.12
C GLU A 38 -10.09 -1.48 -5.78
N CYS A 39 -9.86 -2.05 -4.60
CA CYS A 39 -10.68 -3.14 -4.07
C CYS A 39 -10.71 -3.06 -2.55
N ARG A 40 -11.49 -3.93 -1.92
CA ARG A 40 -11.60 -3.97 -0.47
C ARG A 40 -10.82 -5.14 0.10
N GLY A 41 -9.97 -4.84 1.08
CA GLY A 41 -9.34 -5.86 1.90
C GLY A 41 -10.16 -6.04 3.17
N VAL A 42 -10.09 -7.22 3.75
CA VAL A 42 -10.80 -7.54 4.98
C VAL A 42 -9.89 -8.35 5.90
N CYS A 43 -9.88 -7.98 7.16
CA CYS A 43 -9.22 -8.79 8.18
C CYS A 43 -10.11 -10.01 8.45
N LEU A 44 -9.57 -11.21 8.23
CA LEU A 44 -10.32 -12.45 8.40
C LEU A 44 -10.60 -12.76 9.86
N GLN A 45 -9.89 -12.10 10.78
CA GLN A 45 -10.07 -12.31 12.20
C GLN A 45 -11.16 -11.40 12.79
N CYS A 46 -11.07 -10.09 12.57
CA CYS A 46 -11.99 -9.13 13.19
C CYS A 46 -12.96 -8.50 12.18
N ARG A 47 -12.86 -8.85 10.89
CA ARG A 47 -13.72 -8.34 9.82
C ARG A 47 -13.55 -6.86 9.50
N TYR A 48 -12.48 -6.24 9.98
CA TYR A 48 -12.20 -4.86 9.63
C TYR A 48 -11.98 -4.75 8.11
N ASN A 49 -12.63 -3.79 7.50
CA ASN A 49 -12.63 -3.59 6.05
C ASN A 49 -11.85 -2.32 5.71
N PHE A 50 -11.02 -2.36 4.68
CA PHE A 50 -10.17 -1.23 4.32
C PHE A 50 -9.94 -1.18 2.81
N PRO A 51 -9.67 0.02 2.25
CA PRO A 51 -9.39 0.13 0.82
C PRO A 51 -7.98 -0.33 0.48
N VAL A 52 -7.87 -0.98 -0.68
CA VAL A 52 -6.61 -1.47 -1.22
C VAL A 52 -6.47 -0.95 -2.65
N TYR A 53 -5.34 -0.36 -2.96
CA TYR A 53 -5.08 0.23 -4.28
C TYR A 53 -3.96 -0.55 -4.97
N THR A 54 -4.25 -1.09 -6.14
CA THR A 54 -3.30 -1.90 -6.92
C THR A 54 -2.80 -1.20 -8.18
N ASP A 55 -3.58 -0.25 -8.72
CA ASP A 55 -3.14 0.57 -9.85
C ASP A 55 -2.51 1.84 -9.30
N MET A 56 -1.20 1.80 -9.10
CA MET A 56 -0.48 2.90 -8.49
C MET A 56 -0.36 4.10 -9.42
N GLU A 57 -0.35 3.87 -10.71
CA GLU A 57 -0.29 4.96 -11.67
C GLU A 57 -1.55 5.83 -11.59
N PHE A 58 -2.70 5.17 -11.55
CA PHE A 58 -3.98 5.88 -11.36
C PHE A 58 -4.02 6.58 -10.00
N TYR A 59 -3.62 5.86 -8.94
CA TYR A 59 -3.62 6.42 -7.58
C TYR A 59 -2.76 7.67 -7.49
N LEU A 60 -1.56 7.64 -8.03
CA LEU A 60 -0.64 8.78 -7.97
C LEU A 60 -1.15 9.99 -8.73
N ARG A 61 -1.92 9.78 -9.80
CA ARG A 61 -2.51 10.90 -10.52
C ARG A 61 -3.55 11.65 -9.70
N THR A 62 -4.22 10.94 -8.79
CA THR A 62 -5.22 11.55 -7.91
C THR A 62 -4.62 12.08 -6.60
N GLN A 63 -3.35 11.73 -6.31
CA GLN A 63 -2.69 12.07 -5.05
C GLN A 63 -1.30 12.64 -5.32
N PRO A 64 -1.21 13.87 -5.86
CA PRO A 64 0.11 14.44 -6.20
C PRO A 64 1.03 14.65 -4.98
N ASP A 65 0.46 14.86 -3.79
CA ASP A 65 1.26 15.01 -2.57
C ASP A 65 2.01 13.72 -2.22
N VAL A 66 1.40 12.57 -2.51
CA VAL A 66 2.05 11.28 -2.29
C VAL A 66 3.25 11.13 -3.23
N GLN A 67 3.11 11.54 -4.50
CA GLN A 67 4.22 11.54 -5.44
C GLN A 67 5.41 12.35 -4.91
N TYR A 68 5.13 13.51 -4.35
CA TYR A 68 6.15 14.37 -3.79
C TYR A 68 6.87 13.68 -2.62
N ARG A 69 6.10 13.05 -1.73
CA ARG A 69 6.65 12.35 -0.57
C ARG A 69 7.54 11.18 -0.93
N LEU A 70 7.21 10.46 -2.01
CA LEU A 70 8.01 9.32 -2.44
C LEU A 70 9.44 9.71 -2.80
N LYS A 71 9.66 10.96 -3.18
CA LYS A 71 11.00 11.48 -3.49
C LYS A 71 11.83 11.72 -2.23
N GLU A 72 11.21 11.79 -1.07
CA GLU A 72 11.87 12.07 0.20
C GLU A 72 12.21 10.78 0.97
N ILE A 73 11.69 9.64 0.57
CA ILE A 73 11.92 8.38 1.26
C ILE A 73 13.30 7.84 0.88
N SER A 74 14.09 7.47 1.91
CA SER A 74 15.41 6.90 1.72
C SER A 74 15.37 5.39 1.85
N CYS A 75 16.04 4.69 0.95
CA CYS A 75 16.15 3.23 0.99
C CYS A 75 16.98 2.79 2.19
N PRO A 76 16.49 1.85 3.03
CA PRO A 76 17.26 1.36 4.15
C PRO A 76 18.46 0.50 3.76
N HIS A 77 18.52 0.03 2.52
CA HIS A 77 19.62 -0.83 2.05
C HIS A 77 20.74 -0.05 1.41
N CYS A 78 20.45 0.86 0.48
CA CYS A 78 21.47 1.61 -0.25
C CYS A 78 21.47 3.10 0.06
N ARG A 79 20.51 3.56 0.86
CA ARG A 79 20.36 4.96 1.28
C ARG A 79 20.08 5.95 0.14
N HIS A 80 19.73 5.44 -1.03
CA HIS A 80 19.28 6.29 -2.12
C HIS A 80 17.95 6.95 -1.75
N ARG A 81 17.78 8.21 -2.09
CA ARG A 81 16.53 8.93 -1.88
C ARG A 81 15.69 8.86 -3.14
N GLY A 82 14.44 8.46 -2.97
CA GLY A 82 13.49 8.32 -4.07
C GLY A 82 13.09 6.87 -4.28
N VAL A 83 11.79 6.63 -4.22
CA VAL A 83 11.20 5.29 -4.33
C VAL A 83 9.99 5.34 -5.24
N ARG A 84 9.56 4.17 -5.71
CA ARG A 84 8.32 3.99 -6.47
C ARG A 84 7.28 3.34 -5.59
N LEU A 85 6.04 3.78 -5.72
CA LEU A 85 4.92 3.18 -5.00
C LEU A 85 4.44 1.95 -5.78
N ASP A 86 4.45 0.78 -5.11
CA ASP A 86 4.01 -0.47 -5.70
C ASP A 86 2.59 -0.85 -5.32
N PHE A 87 2.23 -0.61 -4.05
CA PHE A 87 0.98 -1.13 -3.52
C PHE A 87 0.64 -0.35 -2.26
N ARG A 88 -0.65 -0.05 -2.08
CA ARG A 88 -1.11 0.67 -0.89
C ARG A 88 -2.35 0.02 -0.28
N ALA A 89 -2.32 -0.16 1.05
CA ALA A 89 -3.47 -0.55 1.84
C ALA A 89 -3.67 0.49 2.94
N THR A 90 -4.91 0.90 3.17
CA THR A 90 -5.24 1.81 4.26
C THR A 90 -5.97 1.02 5.34
N LEU A 91 -5.35 0.91 6.51
CA LEU A 91 -5.83 0.06 7.60
C LEU A 91 -6.56 0.83 8.71
N SER A 92 -6.50 2.14 8.71
CA SER A 92 -7.20 2.98 9.67
C SER A 92 -7.38 4.38 9.10
N VAL A 93 -8.15 5.20 9.82
CA VAL A 93 -8.37 6.59 9.42
C VAL A 93 -7.10 7.43 9.49
N ARG A 94 -6.11 7.00 10.27
CA ARG A 94 -4.89 7.78 10.51
C ARG A 94 -3.61 7.11 10.01
N GLU A 95 -3.67 5.86 9.61
CA GLU A 95 -2.51 5.12 9.17
C GLU A 95 -2.70 4.57 7.77
N ALA A 96 -1.67 4.71 6.97
CA ALA A 96 -1.58 4.09 5.67
C ALA A 96 -0.35 3.20 5.65
N VAL A 97 -0.50 2.00 5.11
CA VAL A 97 0.62 1.11 4.84
C VAL A 97 0.73 0.97 3.34
N TYR A 98 1.93 1.13 2.82
CA TYR A 98 2.18 0.98 1.40
C TYR A 98 3.57 0.38 1.18
N PHE A 99 3.74 -0.26 0.05
CA PHE A 99 5.02 -0.86 -0.34
C PHE A 99 5.68 -0.01 -1.40
N VAL A 100 6.96 0.24 -1.20
CA VAL A 100 7.76 1.05 -2.12
C VAL A 100 8.97 0.24 -2.59
N THR A 101 9.46 0.59 -3.77
CA THR A 101 10.64 -0.03 -4.36
C THR A 101 11.69 1.05 -4.61
N CYS A 102 12.90 0.83 -4.13
CA CYS A 102 14.00 1.76 -4.33
C CYS A 102 14.30 1.90 -5.83
N SER A 103 14.43 3.14 -6.30
CA SER A 103 14.72 3.43 -7.70
C SER A 103 16.14 3.05 -8.11
N ALA A 104 17.05 2.89 -7.15
CA ALA A 104 18.45 2.58 -7.42
C ALA A 104 18.76 1.08 -7.30
N CYS A 105 18.37 0.45 -6.19
CA CYS A 105 18.74 -0.94 -5.95
C CYS A 105 17.59 -1.94 -6.07
N ASN A 106 16.37 -1.45 -6.35
CA ASN A 106 15.16 -2.25 -6.49
C ASN A 106 14.75 -3.02 -5.23
N ALA A 107 15.27 -2.65 -4.05
CA ALA A 107 14.84 -3.24 -2.80
C ALA A 107 13.39 -2.81 -2.51
N GLU A 108 12.58 -3.77 -2.07
CA GLU A 108 11.20 -3.52 -1.69
C GLU A 108 11.09 -3.49 -0.17
N PHE A 109 10.33 -2.52 0.34
CA PHE A 109 10.13 -2.41 1.79
C PHE A 109 8.81 -1.72 2.09
N PRO A 110 8.19 -2.01 3.25
CA PRO A 110 6.97 -1.34 3.66
C PRO A 110 7.25 0.03 4.27
N GLU A 111 6.35 0.97 4.01
CA GLU A 111 6.35 2.28 4.63
C GLU A 111 5.02 2.52 5.33
N ARG A 112 5.08 3.22 6.46
CA ARG A 112 3.89 3.63 7.19
C ARG A 112 3.88 5.13 7.32
N SER A 113 2.71 5.72 7.16
CA SER A 113 2.54 7.16 7.26
C SER A 113 1.18 7.49 7.83
N SER A 114 1.08 8.65 8.46
CA SER A 114 -0.22 9.19 8.83
C SER A 114 -0.97 9.61 7.56
N LEU A 115 -2.26 9.29 7.49
CA LEU A 115 -3.10 9.75 6.39
C LEU A 115 -3.21 11.27 6.34
N GLU A 116 -3.11 11.92 7.49
CA GLU A 116 -3.12 13.38 7.56
C GLU A 116 -1.98 14.01 6.75
N ALA A 117 -0.91 13.27 6.56
CA ALA A 117 0.22 13.73 5.76
C ALA A 117 -0.05 13.73 4.26
N PHE A 118 -1.11 13.07 3.82
CA PHE A 118 -1.47 12.94 2.40
C PHE A 118 -2.69 13.79 2.01
N GLU A 119 -3.30 14.45 2.96
CA GLU A 119 -4.48 15.30 2.70
C GLU A 119 -4.12 16.74 2.36
#